data_de156faf7399663d7ac02fe35ff709ff
#
_entry.id   de156faf7399663d7ac02fe35ff709ff
#
_cell.length_a   1.000
_cell.length_b   1.000
_cell.length_c   1.000
_cell.angle_alpha   90.00
_cell.angle_beta   90.00
_cell.angle_gamma   90.00
#
_symmetry.space_group_name_H-M   'P 1'
#
loop_
_entity.id
_entity.type
_entity.pdbx_description
1 polymer ?
#
loop_
_entity_poly.entity_id
_entity_poly.type
_entity_poly.pdbx_seq_one_letter_code
_entity_poly.pdbx_strand_id
1 'polypeptide(L)'
;MSRTKFLIKKKYNKILNSLMSAEDKIDYTLEKISASIVKLGEARTAIVKLNNDKLKNQKDAVENKIIELQKKFKELSSKKAEYLAKIKMLEVERDLLKSMNNTLNSVNIDMDFSNIEDEIRNIEAEIDTLNFISKI
;
A
#
# COMPACT_ATOMS: atom_id res chain seq x y z
N MET A 1 27.65 19.13 17.68
CA MET A 1 26.75 18.52 16.71
C MET A 1 26.02 19.60 15.92
N SER A 2 26.05 19.53 14.62
CA SER A 2 25.45 20.58 13.83
C SER A 2 23.92 20.47 13.86
N ARG A 3 23.28 21.63 13.87
CA ARG A 3 21.82 21.76 13.76
C ARG A 3 21.28 21.03 12.52
N THR A 4 22.05 21.03 11.44
CA THR A 4 21.72 20.38 10.18
C THR A 4 21.56 18.86 10.36
N LYS A 5 22.45 18.21 11.09
CA LYS A 5 22.40 16.76 11.36
C LYS A 5 21.14 16.40 12.16
N PHE A 6 20.76 17.21 13.12
CA PHE A 6 19.54 17.03 13.91
C PHE A 6 18.29 17.14 13.03
N LEU A 7 18.23 18.15 12.16
CA LEU A 7 17.10 18.36 11.26
C LEU A 7 16.94 17.23 10.25
N ILE A 8 18.04 16.73 9.71
CA ILE A 8 18.02 15.59 8.78
C ILE A 8 17.48 14.36 9.48
N LYS A 9 17.96 14.06 10.69
CA LYS A 9 17.47 12.93 11.48
C LYS A 9 15.98 13.01 11.76
N LYS A 10 15.49 14.19 12.11
CA LYS A 10 14.07 14.45 12.35
C LYS A 10 13.25 14.18 11.09
N LYS A 11 13.77 14.57 9.93
CA LYS A 11 13.13 14.36 8.65
C LYS A 11 13.06 12.86 8.30
N TYR A 12 14.14 12.11 8.52
CA TYR A 12 14.14 10.65 8.36
C TYR A 12 13.07 9.99 9.22
N ASN A 13 12.98 10.37 10.50
CA ASN A 13 12.00 9.79 11.41
C ASN A 13 10.57 10.10 10.95
N LYS A 14 10.32 11.30 10.45
CA LYS A 14 9.00 11.68 9.93
C LYS A 14 8.60 10.80 8.73
N ILE A 15 9.54 10.61 7.81
CA ILE A 15 9.29 9.79 6.62
C ILE A 15 9.13 8.32 6.98
N LEU A 16 9.95 7.80 7.88
CA LEU A 16 9.82 6.42 8.36
C LEU A 16 8.44 6.18 8.98
N ASN A 17 7.97 7.11 9.81
CA ASN A 17 6.64 7.01 10.41
C ASN A 17 5.54 7.02 9.35
N SER A 18 5.68 7.85 8.32
CA SER A 18 4.73 7.91 7.20
C SER A 18 4.72 6.62 6.40
N LEU A 19 5.88 6.03 6.15
CA LEU A 19 5.99 4.75 5.43
C LEU A 19 5.40 3.60 6.23
N MET A 20 5.64 3.56 7.54
CA MET A 20 5.05 2.56 8.43
C MET A 20 3.54 2.67 8.47
N SER A 21 3.01 3.89 8.53
CA SER A 21 1.57 4.14 8.46
C SER A 21 0.98 3.68 7.14
N ALA A 22 1.66 3.95 6.02
CA ALA A 22 1.23 3.51 4.70
C ALA A 22 1.23 1.98 4.60
N GLU A 23 2.25 1.31 5.15
CA GLU A 23 2.33 -0.15 5.21
C GLU A 23 1.14 -0.74 5.98
N ASP A 24 0.82 -0.18 7.14
CA ASP A 24 -0.32 -0.62 7.95
C ASP A 24 -1.64 -0.46 7.18
N LYS A 25 -1.80 0.64 6.45
CA LYS A 25 -2.97 0.86 5.61
C LYS A 25 -3.07 -0.16 4.48
N ILE A 26 -1.94 -0.49 3.87
CA ILE A 26 -1.87 -1.53 2.84
C ILE A 26 -2.29 -2.88 3.42
N ASP A 27 -1.77 -3.27 4.57
CA ASP A 27 -2.13 -4.52 5.24
C ASP A 27 -3.64 -4.60 5.52
N TYR A 28 -4.20 -3.53 6.05
CA TYR A 28 -5.64 -3.45 6.32
C TYR A 28 -6.45 -3.62 5.03
N THR A 29 -6.03 -2.96 3.96
CA THR A 29 -6.69 -3.05 2.65
C THR A 29 -6.56 -4.44 2.04
N LEU A 30 -5.39 -5.07 2.18
CA LEU A 30 -5.19 -6.45 1.72
C LEU A 30 -6.13 -7.42 2.43
N GLU A 31 -6.33 -7.25 3.74
CA GLU A 31 -7.29 -8.07 4.49
C GLU A 31 -8.71 -7.86 3.98
N LYS A 32 -9.11 -6.62 3.72
CA LYS A 32 -10.43 -6.32 3.17
C LYS A 32 -10.63 -6.90 1.78
N ILE A 33 -9.62 -6.81 0.92
CA ILE A 33 -9.67 -7.39 -0.42
C ILE A 33 -9.83 -8.91 -0.33
N SER A 34 -9.05 -9.56 0.53
CA SER A 34 -9.16 -11.00 0.74
C SER A 34 -10.56 -11.40 1.20
N ALA A 35 -11.12 -10.68 2.16
CA ALA A 35 -12.47 -10.95 2.65
C ALA A 35 -13.52 -10.75 1.56
N SER A 36 -13.36 -9.73 0.73
CA SER A 36 -14.26 -9.45 -0.40
C SER A 36 -14.19 -10.54 -1.46
N ILE A 37 -13.00 -11.05 -1.75
CA ILE A 37 -12.81 -12.17 -2.69
C ILE A 37 -13.53 -13.42 -2.19
N VAL A 38 -13.42 -13.72 -0.89
CA VAL A 38 -14.10 -14.86 -0.28
C VAL A 38 -15.61 -14.72 -0.41
N LYS A 39 -16.16 -13.54 -0.09
CA LYS A 39 -17.61 -13.29 -0.21
C LYS A 39 -18.10 -13.40 -1.65
N LEU A 40 -17.33 -12.87 -2.59
CA LEU A 40 -17.67 -12.97 -4.01
C LEU A 40 -17.59 -14.43 -4.50
N GLY A 41 -16.62 -15.18 -3.99
CA GLY A 41 -16.52 -16.61 -4.28
C GLY A 41 -17.72 -17.39 -3.78
N GLU A 42 -18.23 -17.06 -2.59
CA GLU A 42 -19.45 -17.65 -2.03
C GLU A 42 -20.67 -17.28 -2.89
N ALA A 43 -20.77 -16.03 -3.32
CA ALA A 43 -21.84 -15.58 -4.19
C ALA A 43 -21.81 -16.32 -5.54
N ARG A 44 -20.62 -16.49 -6.11
CA ARG A 44 -20.45 -17.25 -7.35
C ARG A 44 -20.94 -18.69 -7.19
N THR A 45 -20.56 -19.34 -6.10
CA THR A 45 -20.97 -20.72 -5.80
C THR A 45 -22.49 -20.81 -5.68
N ALA A 46 -23.11 -19.86 -4.99
CA ALA A 46 -24.58 -19.83 -4.86
C ALA A 46 -25.26 -19.66 -6.22
N ILE A 47 -24.74 -18.77 -7.08
CA ILE A 47 -25.28 -18.56 -8.43
C ILE A 47 -25.16 -19.83 -9.27
N VAL A 48 -24.02 -20.51 -9.22
CA VAL A 48 -23.79 -21.75 -9.95
C VAL A 48 -24.75 -22.82 -9.48
N LYS A 49 -25.01 -22.95 -8.17
CA LYS A 49 -25.96 -23.95 -7.62
C LYS A 49 -27.38 -23.72 -8.07
N LEU A 50 -27.79 -22.48 -8.28
CA LEU A 50 -29.12 -22.14 -8.75
C LEU A 50 -29.34 -22.53 -10.21
N ASN A 51 -28.26 -22.71 -10.97
CA ASN A 51 -28.27 -23.14 -12.38
C ASN A 51 -29.35 -22.43 -13.21
N ASN A 52 -29.42 -21.12 -13.11
CA ASN A 52 -30.39 -20.29 -13.78
C ASN A 52 -29.73 -19.38 -14.81
N ASP A 53 -30.10 -19.52 -16.07
CA ASP A 53 -29.52 -18.74 -17.18
C ASP A 53 -29.70 -17.25 -16.99
N LYS A 54 -30.73 -16.81 -16.28
CA LYS A 54 -30.99 -15.39 -15.96
C LYS A 54 -29.89 -14.80 -15.07
N LEU A 55 -29.15 -15.62 -14.33
CA LEU A 55 -28.10 -15.20 -13.42
C LEU A 55 -26.71 -15.24 -14.06
N LYS A 56 -26.61 -15.58 -15.34
CA LYS A 56 -25.34 -15.66 -16.05
C LYS A 56 -24.58 -14.31 -16.03
N ASN A 57 -25.30 -13.20 -16.24
CA ASN A 57 -24.69 -11.87 -16.22
C ASN A 57 -24.16 -11.52 -14.83
N GLN A 58 -24.90 -11.88 -13.79
CA GLN A 58 -24.42 -11.67 -12.41
C GLN A 58 -23.21 -12.53 -12.11
N LYS A 59 -23.18 -13.78 -12.57
CA LYS A 59 -22.03 -14.67 -12.42
C LYS A 59 -20.79 -14.07 -13.09
N ASP A 60 -20.91 -13.60 -14.32
CA ASP A 60 -19.82 -13.01 -15.07
C ASP A 60 -19.33 -11.73 -14.38
N ALA A 61 -20.22 -10.89 -13.87
CA ALA A 61 -19.88 -9.69 -13.15
C ALA A 61 -19.11 -10.00 -11.85
N VAL A 62 -19.55 -11.04 -11.12
CA VAL A 62 -18.85 -11.49 -9.91
C VAL A 62 -17.46 -12.02 -10.24
N GLU A 63 -17.34 -12.84 -11.26
CA GLU A 63 -16.04 -13.39 -11.70
C GLU A 63 -15.08 -12.27 -12.12
N ASN A 64 -15.55 -11.29 -12.87
CA ASN A 64 -14.75 -10.15 -13.28
C ASN A 64 -14.27 -9.33 -12.09
N LYS A 65 -15.14 -9.16 -11.09
CA LYS A 65 -14.79 -8.44 -9.87
C LYS A 65 -13.73 -9.19 -9.05
N ILE A 66 -13.85 -10.50 -8.97
CA ILE A 66 -12.84 -11.35 -8.31
C ILE A 66 -11.48 -11.18 -8.98
N ILE A 67 -11.43 -11.23 -10.30
CA ILE A 67 -10.19 -11.07 -11.07
C ILE A 67 -9.59 -9.68 -10.82
N GLU A 68 -10.42 -8.63 -10.85
CA GLU A 68 -9.98 -7.26 -10.59
C GLU A 68 -9.39 -7.12 -9.18
N LEU A 69 -10.05 -7.69 -8.18
CA LEU A 69 -9.57 -7.63 -6.80
C LEU A 69 -8.30 -8.44 -6.60
N GLN A 70 -8.18 -9.59 -7.24
CA GLN A 70 -6.95 -10.39 -7.20
C GLN A 70 -5.77 -9.62 -7.78
N LYS A 71 -5.99 -8.90 -8.89
CA LYS A 71 -4.98 -8.05 -9.50
C LYS A 71 -4.56 -6.92 -8.55
N LYS A 72 -5.54 -6.26 -7.93
CA LYS A 72 -5.26 -5.18 -6.96
C LYS A 72 -4.53 -5.71 -5.73
N PHE A 73 -4.89 -6.88 -5.24
CA PHE A 73 -4.19 -7.53 -4.14
C PHE A 73 -2.71 -7.72 -4.47
N LYS A 74 -2.43 -8.22 -5.68
CA LYS A 74 -1.06 -8.44 -6.14
C LYS A 74 -0.28 -7.12 -6.24
N GLU A 75 -0.89 -6.10 -6.82
CA GLU A 75 -0.27 -4.77 -6.95
C GLU A 75 0.05 -4.16 -5.57
N LEU A 76 -0.88 -4.23 -4.63
CA LEU A 76 -0.67 -3.71 -3.29
C LEU A 76 0.36 -4.51 -2.50
N SER A 77 0.40 -5.83 -2.68
CA SER A 77 1.43 -6.67 -2.07
C SER A 77 2.82 -6.28 -2.55
N SER A 78 2.97 -5.99 -3.84
CA SER A 78 4.23 -5.50 -4.40
C SER A 78 4.60 -4.12 -3.83
N LYS A 79 3.63 -3.23 -3.68
CA LYS A 79 3.85 -1.92 -3.05
C LYS A 79 4.30 -2.04 -1.61
N LYS A 80 3.71 -2.97 -0.86
CA LYS A 80 4.12 -3.25 0.51
C LYS A 80 5.59 -3.66 0.56
N ALA A 81 6.02 -4.56 -0.32
CA ALA A 81 7.41 -5.01 -0.40
C ALA A 81 8.36 -3.85 -0.71
N GLU A 82 7.98 -2.95 -1.64
CA GLU A 82 8.75 -1.74 -1.94
C GLU A 82 8.90 -0.85 -0.71
N TYR A 83 7.83 -0.65 0.05
CA TYR A 83 7.85 0.21 1.23
C TYR A 83 8.70 -0.38 2.34
N LEU A 84 8.63 -1.70 2.56
CA LEU A 84 9.50 -2.37 3.51
C LEU A 84 10.98 -2.19 3.17
N ALA A 85 11.33 -2.32 1.90
CA ALA A 85 12.70 -2.10 1.43
C ALA A 85 13.14 -0.65 1.66
N LYS A 86 12.28 0.33 1.38
CA LYS A 86 12.56 1.75 1.63
C LYS A 86 12.74 2.05 3.10
N ILE A 87 11.89 1.47 3.95
CA ILE A 87 11.99 1.62 5.41
C ILE A 87 13.37 1.13 5.89
N LYS A 88 13.77 -0.05 5.48
CA LYS A 88 15.07 -0.62 5.86
C LYS A 88 16.23 0.24 5.39
N MET A 89 16.17 0.71 4.15
CA MET A 89 17.20 1.58 3.59
C MET A 89 17.32 2.88 4.39
N LEU A 90 16.20 3.51 4.69
CA LEU A 90 16.17 4.77 5.46
C LEU A 90 16.63 4.57 6.90
N GLU A 91 16.29 3.44 7.52
CA GLU A 91 16.77 3.11 8.85
C GLU A 91 18.31 2.98 8.88
N VAL A 92 18.87 2.31 7.90
CA VAL A 92 20.33 2.17 7.78
C VAL A 92 20.98 3.54 7.57
N GLU A 93 20.45 4.35 6.67
CA GLU A 93 20.96 5.69 6.41
C GLU A 93 20.89 6.58 7.66
N ARG A 94 19.78 6.52 8.39
CA ARG A 94 19.61 7.26 9.64
C ARG A 94 20.65 6.83 10.68
N ASP A 95 20.88 5.52 10.81
CA ASP A 95 21.82 4.99 11.77
C ASP A 95 23.27 5.33 11.38
N LEU A 96 23.58 5.34 10.08
CA LEU A 96 24.88 5.81 9.60
C LEU A 96 25.11 7.27 9.91
N LEU A 97 24.08 8.11 9.84
CA LEU A 97 24.17 9.53 10.24
C LEU A 97 24.54 9.70 11.70
N LYS A 98 24.11 8.80 12.57
CA LYS A 98 24.47 8.83 13.99
C LYS A 98 25.95 8.53 14.22
N SER A 99 26.57 7.71 13.39
CA SER A 99 27.95 7.27 13.55
C SER A 99 28.96 8.04 12.71
N MET A 100 28.52 8.79 11.70
CA MET A 100 29.39 9.51 10.77
C MET A 100 29.18 11.02 10.85
N ASN A 101 30.28 11.77 10.69
CA ASN A 101 30.25 13.24 10.63
C ASN A 101 29.95 13.77 9.21
N ASN A 102 29.60 12.89 8.27
CA ASN A 102 29.33 13.30 6.91
C ASN A 102 27.92 13.87 6.77
N THR A 103 27.84 15.02 6.11
CA THR A 103 26.55 15.59 5.72
C THR A 103 26.02 14.86 4.50
N LEU A 104 24.86 14.23 4.63
CA LEU A 104 24.14 13.70 3.48
C LEU A 104 23.68 14.87 2.60
N ASN A 105 23.63 14.64 1.30
CA ASN A 105 23.15 15.62 0.36
C ASN A 105 21.65 15.84 0.59
N SER A 106 21.32 16.92 1.29
CA SER A 106 19.94 17.23 1.69
C SER A 106 18.98 17.42 0.50
N VAL A 107 19.50 17.81 -0.66
CA VAL A 107 18.68 18.03 -1.85
C VAL A 107 18.12 16.71 -2.40
N ASN A 108 18.96 15.69 -2.48
CA ASN A 108 18.52 14.38 -2.96
C ASN A 108 17.50 13.72 -2.00
N ILE A 109 17.72 13.91 -0.69
CA ILE A 109 16.79 13.41 0.34
C ILE A 109 15.42 14.08 0.19
N ASP A 110 15.37 15.39 -0.05
CA ASP A 110 14.12 16.12 -0.22
C ASP A 110 13.33 15.64 -1.45
N MET A 111 14.02 15.37 -2.55
CA MET A 111 13.39 14.83 -3.76
C MET A 111 12.81 13.43 -3.52
N ASP A 112 13.57 12.55 -2.86
CA ASP A 112 13.13 11.20 -2.54
C ASP A 112 11.92 11.21 -1.61
N PHE A 113 11.92 12.12 -0.62
CA PHE A 113 10.81 12.26 0.32
C PHE A 113 9.55 12.77 -0.37
N SER A 114 9.67 13.71 -1.31
CA SER A 114 8.53 14.20 -2.08
C SER A 114 7.90 13.08 -2.91
N ASN A 115 8.71 12.24 -3.56
CA ASN A 115 8.24 11.10 -4.33
C ASN A 115 7.51 10.08 -3.45
N ILE A 116 8.04 9.81 -2.25
CA ILE A 116 7.42 8.90 -1.29
C ILE A 116 6.08 9.46 -0.82
N GLU A 117 5.99 10.75 -0.53
CA GLU A 117 4.74 11.39 -0.12
C GLU A 117 3.68 11.30 -1.23
N ASP A 118 4.08 11.48 -2.49
CA ASP A 118 3.19 11.32 -3.63
C ASP A 118 2.70 9.89 -3.77
N GLU A 119 3.58 8.89 -3.59
CA GLU A 119 3.21 7.48 -3.60
C GLU A 119 2.21 7.16 -2.50
N ILE A 120 2.40 7.70 -1.29
CA ILE A 120 1.49 7.52 -0.17
C ILE A 120 0.11 8.08 -0.50
N ARG A 121 0.04 9.28 -1.08
CA ARG A 121 -1.23 9.89 -1.49
C ARG A 121 -1.93 9.06 -2.54
N ASN A 122 -1.19 8.52 -3.51
CA ASN A 122 -1.76 7.66 -4.54
C ASN A 122 -2.35 6.37 -3.95
N ILE A 123 -1.67 5.79 -2.97
CA ILE A 123 -2.16 4.59 -2.27
C ILE A 123 -3.41 4.90 -1.47
N GLU A 124 -3.46 6.04 -0.78
CA GLU A 124 -4.65 6.44 -0.04
C GLU A 124 -5.86 6.60 -0.98
N ALA A 125 -5.64 7.18 -2.16
CA ALA A 125 -6.69 7.29 -3.17
C ALA A 125 -7.14 5.91 -3.68
N GLU A 126 -6.22 4.98 -3.90
CA GLU A 126 -6.54 3.59 -4.29
C GLU A 126 -7.33 2.88 -3.20
N ILE A 127 -6.94 3.07 -1.94
CA ILE A 127 -7.64 2.49 -0.79
C ILE A 127 -9.08 2.98 -0.74
N ASP A 128 -9.30 4.28 -0.93
CA ASP A 128 -10.64 4.85 -0.95
C ASP A 128 -11.49 4.25 -2.07
N THR A 129 -10.91 4.08 -3.25
CA THR A 129 -11.58 3.46 -4.39
C THR A 129 -11.93 2.00 -4.09
N LEU A 130 -11.01 1.24 -3.51
CA LEU A 130 -11.23 -0.16 -3.16
C LEU A 130 -12.28 -0.32 -2.06
N ASN A 131 -12.30 0.57 -1.09
CA ASN A 131 -13.33 0.58 -0.05
C ASN A 131 -14.72 0.84 -0.65
N PHE A 132 -14.81 1.71 -1.63
CA PHE A 132 -16.05 1.95 -2.35
C PHE A 132 -16.53 0.70 -3.11
N ILE A 133 -15.62 0.04 -3.82
CA ILE A 133 -15.92 -1.19 -4.56
C ILE A 133 -16.36 -2.32 -3.62
N SER A 134 -15.73 -2.45 -2.45
CA SER A 134 -16.04 -3.51 -1.50
C SER A 134 -17.40 -3.36 -0.83
N LYS A 135 -18.01 -2.18 -0.89
CA LYS A 135 -19.36 -1.93 -0.35
C LYS A 135 -20.48 -2.34 -1.31
N ILE A 136 -20.15 -2.59 -2.53
CA ILE A 136 -21.10 -3.06 -3.52
C ILE A 136 -21.22 -4.59 -3.40
#